data_908a88e950027f3254a1af8d205bc913
#
_entry.id   908a88e950027f3254a1af8d205bc913
#
_cell.length_a   1.000
_cell.length_b   1.000
_cell.length_c   1.000
_cell.angle_alpha   90.00
_cell.angle_beta   90.00
_cell.angle_gamma   90.00
#
_symmetry.space_group_name_H-M   'P 1'
#
loop_
_entity.id
_entity.type
_entity.pdbx_description
1 polymer ?
#
loop_
_entity_poly.entity_id
_entity_poly.type
_entity_poly.pdbx_seq_one_letter_code
_entity_poly.pdbx_strand_id
1 'polypeptide(L)'
;YEFKAFMESSSGSYCGIGVVVQQNMQTGLVTAVRPYEDCPGYEAGIRPGDLILAVDGTEITGMDLNTAVALIKGEEGTSVTITLQRDEEVFDVEVTRRQIDVKTVNYRMMDDNIGYIQIEEFDEVTSDQFSQALDSLIEQGMEALVIDIRNNPGGILDTVVAMLDELLPEGTIVSVKDRNGTAQEYTSDADTKLTVPLTVLINGNSASASE
;
A
#
# COMPACT_ATOMS: atom_id res chain seq x y z
N TYR A 1 -3.54 19.77 -9.70
CA TYR A 1 -3.72 18.35 -10.03
C TYR A 1 -2.48 17.52 -9.65
N GLU A 2 -1.27 17.90 -10.08
CA GLU A 2 -0.02 17.16 -9.80
C GLU A 2 0.31 17.07 -8.30
N PHE A 3 0.08 18.14 -7.53
CA PHE A 3 0.35 18.15 -6.08
C PHE A 3 -0.60 17.19 -5.33
N LYS A 4 -1.88 17.13 -5.71
CA LYS A 4 -2.85 16.20 -5.08
C LYS A 4 -2.49 14.74 -5.40
N ALA A 5 -2.11 14.45 -6.65
CA ALA A 5 -1.67 13.11 -7.06
C ALA A 5 -0.37 12.70 -6.34
N PHE A 6 0.56 13.64 -6.13
CA PHE A 6 1.78 13.40 -5.35
C PHE A 6 1.46 13.09 -3.88
N MET A 7 0.58 13.86 -3.24
CA MET A 7 0.14 13.62 -1.86
C MET A 7 -0.57 12.27 -1.73
N GLU A 8 -1.44 11.90 -2.70
CA GLU A 8 -2.10 10.59 -2.72
C GLU A 8 -1.11 9.42 -2.88
N SER A 9 -0.02 9.60 -3.64
CA SER A 9 1.01 8.57 -3.79
C SER A 9 1.88 8.40 -2.54
N SER A 10 1.98 9.42 -1.70
CA SER A 10 2.77 9.38 -0.46
C SER A 10 1.93 8.98 0.76
N SER A 11 0.61 9.14 0.71
CA SER A 11 -0.27 8.80 1.85
C SER A 11 -0.51 7.29 2.00
N GLY A 12 -0.19 6.49 0.96
CA GLY A 12 -0.53 5.07 0.95
C GLY A 12 -2.04 4.82 0.98
N SER A 13 -2.85 5.85 0.72
CA SER A 13 -4.30 5.75 0.65
C SER A 13 -4.86 6.61 -0.47
N TYR A 14 -5.98 6.20 -1.05
CA TYR A 14 -6.68 6.95 -2.07
C TYR A 14 -8.19 6.72 -1.99
N CYS A 15 -8.98 7.70 -2.43
CA CYS A 15 -10.42 7.51 -2.54
C CYS A 15 -10.78 6.92 -3.91
N GLY A 16 -11.39 5.74 -3.88
CA GLY A 16 -11.73 5.01 -5.09
C GLY A 16 -12.55 3.75 -4.79
N ILE A 17 -12.39 2.75 -5.65
CA ILE A 17 -13.19 1.52 -5.60
C ILE A 17 -12.39 0.27 -5.20
N GLY A 18 -11.06 0.36 -5.00
CA GLY A 18 -10.22 -0.76 -4.54
C GLY A 18 -10.06 -1.87 -5.58
N VAL A 19 -9.79 -1.51 -6.84
CA VAL A 19 -9.57 -2.47 -7.93
C VAL A 19 -8.25 -2.19 -8.62
N VAL A 20 -7.37 -3.19 -8.68
CA VAL A 20 -6.17 -3.14 -9.52
C VAL A 20 -6.57 -3.32 -10.97
N VAL A 21 -6.18 -2.39 -11.83
CA VAL A 21 -6.48 -2.40 -13.25
C VAL A 21 -5.21 -2.45 -14.10
N GLN A 22 -5.31 -3.06 -15.26
CA GLN A 22 -4.25 -3.12 -16.25
C GLN A 22 -4.78 -2.79 -17.64
N GLN A 23 -4.02 -2.05 -18.42
CA GLN A 23 -4.38 -1.76 -19.80
C GLN A 23 -3.60 -2.64 -20.77
N ASN A 24 -4.31 -3.22 -21.72
CA ASN A 24 -3.68 -3.88 -22.87
C ASN A 24 -3.25 -2.81 -23.88
N MET A 25 -1.94 -2.66 -24.06
CA MET A 25 -1.36 -1.62 -24.92
C MET A 25 -1.68 -1.78 -26.41
N GLN A 26 -2.12 -2.95 -26.85
CA GLN A 26 -2.48 -3.19 -28.26
C GLN A 26 -3.94 -2.87 -28.55
N THR A 27 -4.84 -3.21 -27.62
CA THR A 27 -6.29 -3.03 -27.78
C THR A 27 -6.83 -1.80 -27.10
N GLY A 28 -6.06 -1.20 -26.16
CA GLY A 28 -6.49 -0.09 -25.33
C GLY A 28 -7.54 -0.47 -24.26
N LEU A 29 -7.88 -1.75 -24.14
CA LEU A 29 -8.86 -2.24 -23.16
C LEU A 29 -8.28 -2.22 -21.75
N VAL A 30 -9.07 -1.77 -20.79
CA VAL A 30 -8.75 -1.78 -19.35
C VAL A 30 -9.42 -2.99 -18.70
N THR A 31 -8.63 -3.81 -18.02
CA THR A 31 -9.09 -5.03 -17.34
C THR A 31 -8.96 -4.89 -15.85
N ALA A 32 -9.96 -5.29 -15.08
CA ALA A 32 -9.89 -5.49 -13.64
C ALA A 32 -9.05 -6.74 -13.35
N VAL A 33 -7.84 -6.55 -12.83
CA VAL A 33 -6.92 -7.66 -12.54
C VAL A 33 -7.24 -8.26 -11.18
N ARG A 34 -7.41 -7.41 -10.18
CA ARG A 34 -7.68 -7.84 -8.81
C ARG A 34 -8.49 -6.77 -8.06
N PRO A 35 -9.78 -7.00 -7.83
CA PRO A 35 -10.50 -6.30 -6.79
C PRO A 35 -9.97 -6.74 -5.42
N TYR A 36 -9.72 -5.80 -4.51
CA TYR A 36 -9.36 -6.12 -3.14
C TYR A 36 -10.61 -6.55 -2.36
N GLU A 37 -10.49 -7.63 -1.58
CA GLU A 37 -11.52 -8.02 -0.62
C GLU A 37 -11.79 -6.85 0.35
N ASP A 38 -13.02 -6.73 0.83
CA ASP A 38 -13.48 -5.63 1.70
C ASP A 38 -13.44 -4.22 1.08
N CYS A 39 -13.23 -4.11 -0.24
CA CYS A 39 -13.28 -2.87 -0.98
C CYS A 39 -14.56 -2.71 -1.80
N PRO A 40 -15.02 -1.46 -2.07
CA PRO A 40 -16.29 -1.20 -2.73
C PRO A 40 -16.47 -1.90 -4.08
N GLY A 41 -15.42 -2.00 -4.90
CA GLY A 41 -15.49 -2.68 -6.19
C GLY A 41 -15.74 -4.18 -6.06
N TYR A 42 -15.14 -4.83 -5.08
CA TYR A 42 -15.39 -6.24 -4.77
C TYR A 42 -16.82 -6.45 -4.27
N GLU A 43 -17.30 -5.60 -3.35
CA GLU A 43 -18.65 -5.64 -2.81
C GLU A 43 -19.72 -5.41 -3.90
N ALA A 44 -19.42 -4.55 -4.88
CA ALA A 44 -20.29 -4.30 -6.04
C ALA A 44 -20.27 -5.45 -7.07
N GLY A 45 -19.43 -6.47 -6.88
CA GLY A 45 -19.38 -7.66 -7.72
C GLY A 45 -18.42 -7.57 -8.92
N ILE A 46 -17.50 -6.62 -8.95
CA ILE A 46 -16.40 -6.59 -9.92
C ILE A 46 -15.51 -7.81 -9.68
N ARG A 47 -15.11 -8.50 -10.74
CA ARG A 47 -14.32 -9.73 -10.68
C ARG A 47 -13.03 -9.63 -11.51
N PRO A 48 -12.02 -10.43 -11.18
CA PRO A 48 -10.84 -10.55 -12.04
C PRO A 48 -11.23 -10.97 -13.45
N GLY A 49 -10.70 -10.24 -14.44
CA GLY A 49 -10.97 -10.49 -15.87
C GLY A 49 -12.07 -9.62 -16.46
N ASP A 50 -12.87 -8.89 -15.66
CA ASP A 50 -13.85 -7.94 -16.20
C ASP A 50 -13.15 -6.85 -17.02
N LEU A 51 -13.69 -6.54 -18.18
CA LEU A 51 -13.25 -5.39 -18.97
C LEU A 51 -14.05 -4.16 -18.53
N ILE A 52 -13.37 -3.06 -18.28
CA ILE A 52 -13.99 -1.78 -17.97
C ILE A 52 -14.13 -0.99 -19.28
N LEU A 53 -15.36 -0.79 -19.70
CA LEU A 53 -15.66 -0.14 -20.98
C LEU A 53 -15.90 1.35 -20.81
N ALA A 54 -16.64 1.75 -19.74
CA ALA A 54 -16.97 3.15 -19.49
C ALA A 54 -17.03 3.45 -17.98
N VAL A 55 -16.85 4.72 -17.64
CA VAL A 55 -16.99 5.29 -16.29
C VAL A 55 -17.95 6.48 -16.37
N ASP A 56 -19.06 6.45 -15.61
CA ASP A 56 -20.13 7.45 -15.65
C ASP A 56 -20.59 7.76 -17.10
N GLY A 57 -20.71 6.70 -17.92
CA GLY A 57 -21.09 6.80 -19.33
C GLY A 57 -19.99 7.35 -20.27
N THR A 58 -18.82 7.68 -19.75
CA THR A 58 -17.67 8.09 -20.55
C THR A 58 -16.88 6.85 -20.96
N GLU A 59 -16.78 6.57 -22.28
CA GLU A 59 -16.00 5.46 -22.81
C GLU A 59 -14.50 5.66 -22.51
N ILE A 60 -13.85 4.63 -21.98
CA ILE A 60 -12.42 4.67 -21.61
C ILE A 60 -11.53 3.79 -22.50
N THR A 61 -12.11 3.08 -23.47
CA THR A 61 -11.34 2.24 -24.41
C THR A 61 -10.37 3.10 -25.22
N GLY A 62 -9.08 2.78 -25.14
CA GLY A 62 -8.02 3.53 -25.81
C GLY A 62 -7.62 4.84 -25.15
N MET A 63 -8.27 5.20 -24.04
CA MET A 63 -7.85 6.32 -23.17
C MET A 63 -6.55 5.94 -22.43
N ASP A 64 -5.72 6.92 -22.11
CA ASP A 64 -4.57 6.72 -21.22
C ASP A 64 -5.02 6.16 -19.87
N LEU A 65 -4.31 5.17 -19.34
CA LEU A 65 -4.71 4.46 -18.11
C LEU A 65 -4.84 5.40 -16.91
N ASN A 66 -3.92 6.35 -16.73
CA ASN A 66 -3.99 7.28 -15.61
C ASN A 66 -5.22 8.18 -15.71
N THR A 67 -5.57 8.58 -16.93
CA THR A 67 -6.79 9.37 -17.20
C THR A 67 -8.04 8.54 -16.88
N ALA A 68 -8.09 7.28 -17.29
CA ALA A 68 -9.20 6.37 -16.98
C ALA A 68 -9.32 6.14 -15.46
N VAL A 69 -8.20 5.90 -14.77
CA VAL A 69 -8.16 5.75 -13.31
C VAL A 69 -8.60 7.02 -12.60
N ALA A 70 -8.25 8.21 -13.12
CA ALA A 70 -8.69 9.47 -12.54
C ALA A 70 -10.21 9.67 -12.59
N LEU A 71 -10.91 9.09 -13.58
CA LEU A 71 -12.39 9.08 -13.62
C LEU A 71 -12.99 8.13 -12.58
N ILE A 72 -12.33 7.02 -12.31
CA ILE A 72 -12.77 6.03 -11.30
C ILE A 72 -12.60 6.58 -9.88
N LYS A 73 -11.46 7.26 -9.60
CA LYS A 73 -11.21 7.96 -8.34
C LYS A 73 -12.16 9.15 -8.17
N GLY A 74 -12.31 9.62 -6.93
CA GLY A 74 -13.14 10.79 -6.63
C GLY A 74 -13.26 11.04 -5.14
N GLU A 75 -14.19 11.86 -4.72
CA GLU A 75 -14.42 12.17 -3.32
C GLU A 75 -15.09 10.99 -2.60
N GLU A 76 -14.70 10.77 -1.34
CA GLU A 76 -15.27 9.75 -0.49
C GLU A 76 -16.81 9.91 -0.38
N GLY A 77 -17.52 8.79 -0.39
CA GLY A 77 -18.98 8.75 -0.32
C GLY A 77 -19.71 9.10 -1.61
N THR A 78 -19.00 9.50 -2.68
CA THR A 78 -19.62 9.71 -3.99
C THR A 78 -19.74 8.39 -4.75
N SER A 79 -20.81 8.25 -5.56
CA SER A 79 -21.00 7.08 -6.43
C SER A 79 -20.31 7.27 -7.78
N VAL A 80 -19.93 6.15 -8.39
CA VAL A 80 -19.46 6.05 -9.77
C VAL A 80 -20.12 4.85 -10.44
N THR A 81 -20.56 5.00 -11.66
CA THR A 81 -21.09 3.91 -12.47
C THR A 81 -20.00 3.37 -13.36
N ILE A 82 -19.71 2.07 -13.23
CA ILE A 82 -18.71 1.37 -14.05
C ILE A 82 -19.43 0.43 -15.01
N THR A 83 -19.28 0.66 -16.31
CA THR A 83 -19.78 -0.25 -17.33
C THR A 83 -18.74 -1.36 -17.55
N LEU A 84 -19.14 -2.58 -17.27
CA LEU A 84 -18.30 -3.79 -17.34
C LEU A 84 -18.73 -4.68 -18.49
N GLN A 85 -17.77 -5.41 -19.05
CA GLN A 85 -18.04 -6.57 -19.88
C GLN A 85 -17.41 -7.81 -19.22
N ARG A 86 -18.23 -8.83 -19.01
CA ARG A 86 -17.84 -10.16 -18.54
C ARG A 86 -18.35 -11.17 -19.53
N ASP A 87 -17.43 -11.89 -20.15
CA ASP A 87 -17.73 -12.76 -21.29
C ASP A 87 -18.44 -11.99 -22.43
N GLU A 88 -19.69 -12.31 -22.72
CA GLU A 88 -20.52 -11.64 -23.75
C GLU A 88 -21.53 -10.65 -23.16
N GLU A 89 -21.60 -10.54 -21.82
CA GLU A 89 -22.57 -9.68 -21.13
C GLU A 89 -21.95 -8.33 -20.81
N VAL A 90 -22.68 -7.25 -21.13
CA VAL A 90 -22.33 -5.87 -20.74
C VAL A 90 -23.37 -5.39 -19.74
N PHE A 91 -22.90 -4.90 -18.60
CA PHE A 91 -23.75 -4.43 -17.50
C PHE A 91 -23.07 -3.30 -16.73
N ASP A 92 -23.88 -2.52 -16.02
CA ASP A 92 -23.43 -1.45 -15.17
C ASP A 92 -23.40 -1.89 -13.70
N VAL A 93 -22.38 -1.45 -12.97
CA VAL A 93 -22.33 -1.53 -11.51
C VAL A 93 -22.16 -0.13 -10.93
N GLU A 94 -22.95 0.20 -9.92
CA GLU A 94 -22.78 1.42 -9.15
C GLU A 94 -21.92 1.14 -7.94
N VAL A 95 -20.84 1.91 -7.75
CA VAL A 95 -19.87 1.74 -6.68
C VAL A 95 -19.74 3.02 -5.89
N THR A 96 -19.95 2.98 -4.58
CA THR A 96 -19.66 4.11 -3.70
C THR A 96 -18.19 4.16 -3.37
N ARG A 97 -17.52 5.28 -3.67
CA ARG A 97 -16.10 5.47 -3.38
C ARG A 97 -15.83 5.50 -1.88
N ARG A 98 -14.80 4.81 -1.44
CA ARG A 98 -14.28 4.87 -0.07
C ARG A 98 -12.80 5.19 -0.09
N GLN A 99 -12.28 5.61 1.06
CA GLN A 99 -10.84 5.58 1.29
C GLN A 99 -10.34 4.13 1.24
N ILE A 100 -9.33 3.88 0.44
CA ILE A 100 -8.69 2.58 0.24
C ILE A 100 -7.26 2.70 0.72
N ASP A 101 -6.93 1.99 1.78
CA ASP A 101 -5.56 1.91 2.28
C ASP A 101 -4.80 0.87 1.45
N VAL A 102 -3.69 1.30 0.87
CA VAL A 102 -2.82 0.40 0.11
C VAL A 102 -2.15 -0.55 1.09
N LYS A 103 -2.20 -1.84 0.82
CA LYS A 103 -1.53 -2.82 1.66
C LYS A 103 -0.02 -2.81 1.36
N THR A 104 0.75 -2.14 2.20
CA THR A 104 2.22 -2.05 2.09
C THR A 104 2.94 -3.08 2.96
N VAL A 105 2.25 -3.72 3.90
CA VAL A 105 2.80 -4.73 4.82
C VAL A 105 2.09 -6.06 4.63
N ASN A 106 2.85 -7.11 4.36
CA ASN A 106 2.40 -8.49 4.34
C ASN A 106 3.09 -9.25 5.46
N TYR A 107 2.35 -10.09 6.19
CA TYR A 107 2.94 -10.86 7.27
C TYR A 107 2.36 -12.27 7.37
N ARG A 108 3.13 -13.15 7.97
CA ARG A 108 2.70 -14.52 8.29
C ARG A 108 3.60 -15.13 9.36
N MET A 109 3.07 -16.08 10.10
CA MET A 109 3.89 -17.00 10.88
C MET A 109 4.46 -18.07 9.94
N MET A 110 5.76 -18.30 10.01
CA MET A 110 6.46 -19.41 9.34
C MET A 110 6.60 -20.58 10.30
N ASP A 111 7.15 -21.70 9.80
CA ASP A 111 7.53 -22.84 10.64
C ASP A 111 8.52 -22.39 11.74
N ASP A 112 8.61 -23.15 12.81
CA ASP A 112 9.46 -22.89 13.98
C ASP A 112 9.17 -21.54 14.68
N ASN A 113 7.90 -21.08 14.63
CA ASN A 113 7.43 -19.82 15.25
C ASN A 113 8.23 -18.58 14.79
N ILE A 114 8.67 -18.56 13.53
CA ILE A 114 9.35 -17.41 12.97
C ILE A 114 8.31 -16.47 12.35
N GLY A 115 8.20 -15.26 12.90
CA GLY A 115 7.43 -14.18 12.31
C GLY A 115 8.12 -13.67 11.04
N TYR A 116 7.37 -13.47 9.96
CA TYR A 116 7.85 -12.87 8.71
C TYR A 116 6.98 -11.68 8.36
N ILE A 117 7.61 -10.53 8.18
CA ILE A 117 6.96 -9.29 7.74
C ILE A 117 7.69 -8.79 6.49
N GLN A 118 6.94 -8.63 5.39
CA GLN A 118 7.43 -7.98 4.17
C GLN A 118 6.86 -6.58 4.08
N ILE A 119 7.73 -5.61 3.79
CA ILE A 119 7.36 -4.19 3.62
C ILE A 119 7.70 -3.78 2.19
N GLU A 120 6.67 -3.43 1.41
CA GLU A 120 6.82 -3.11 0.00
C GLU A 120 7.30 -1.66 -0.20
N GLU A 121 6.80 -0.72 0.60
CA GLU A 121 7.11 0.71 0.57
C GLU A 121 6.81 1.34 1.93
N PHE A 122 7.39 2.51 2.24
CA PHE A 122 7.12 3.24 3.49
C PHE A 122 6.20 4.43 3.23
N ASP A 123 4.89 4.18 3.24
CA ASP A 123 3.83 5.19 3.16
C ASP A 123 3.33 5.59 4.56
N GLU A 124 2.45 6.57 4.66
CA GLU A 124 1.86 7.00 5.95
C GLU A 124 1.12 5.86 6.67
N VAL A 125 0.48 4.94 5.92
CA VAL A 125 -0.26 3.78 6.48
C VAL A 125 0.65 2.64 6.93
N THR A 126 1.92 2.63 6.53
CA THR A 126 2.81 1.47 6.72
C THR A 126 3.14 1.23 8.19
N SER A 127 3.34 2.30 8.99
CA SER A 127 3.63 2.16 10.42
C SER A 127 2.50 1.47 11.17
N ASP A 128 1.25 1.85 10.91
CA ASP A 128 0.08 1.24 11.56
C ASP A 128 -0.10 -0.21 11.13
N GLN A 129 0.07 -0.51 9.83
CA GLN A 129 0.01 -1.88 9.31
C GLN A 129 1.14 -2.75 9.90
N PHE A 130 2.34 -2.18 10.05
CA PHE A 130 3.47 -2.87 10.67
C PHE A 130 3.22 -3.17 12.15
N SER A 131 2.74 -2.19 12.90
CA SER A 131 2.41 -2.37 14.33
C SER A 131 1.37 -3.48 14.52
N GLN A 132 0.30 -3.49 13.72
CA GLN A 132 -0.71 -4.55 13.75
C GLN A 132 -0.14 -5.93 13.39
N ALA A 133 0.75 -5.99 12.39
CA ALA A 133 1.41 -7.23 11.99
C ALA A 133 2.33 -7.76 13.10
N LEU A 134 3.12 -6.88 13.73
CA LEU A 134 4.00 -7.21 14.83
C LEU A 134 3.22 -7.71 16.04
N ASP A 135 2.18 -6.98 16.46
CA ASP A 135 1.32 -7.38 17.59
C ASP A 135 0.67 -8.75 17.33
N SER A 136 0.14 -8.98 16.13
CA SER A 136 -0.44 -10.26 15.73
C SER A 136 0.55 -11.42 15.80
N LEU A 137 1.81 -11.21 15.38
CA LEU A 137 2.84 -12.24 15.45
C LEU A 137 3.30 -12.51 16.89
N ILE A 138 3.38 -11.47 17.71
CA ILE A 138 3.66 -11.60 19.16
C ILE A 138 2.55 -12.41 19.84
N GLU A 139 1.29 -12.10 19.59
CA GLU A 139 0.14 -12.84 20.15
C GLU A 139 0.12 -14.30 19.71
N GLN A 140 0.59 -14.61 18.48
CA GLN A 140 0.76 -15.97 17.98
C GLN A 140 1.97 -16.70 18.60
N GLY A 141 2.79 -16.02 19.41
CA GLY A 141 3.95 -16.62 20.09
C GLY A 141 5.19 -16.73 19.22
N MET A 142 5.49 -15.74 18.38
CA MET A 142 6.73 -15.75 17.60
C MET A 142 7.97 -15.78 18.49
N GLU A 143 8.99 -16.53 18.07
CA GLU A 143 10.28 -16.71 18.76
C GLU A 143 11.44 -16.04 18.02
N ALA A 144 11.24 -15.61 16.78
CA ALA A 144 12.17 -14.81 15.98
C ALA A 144 11.40 -14.01 14.93
N LEU A 145 11.96 -12.88 14.45
CA LEU A 145 11.36 -12.03 13.43
C LEU A 145 12.29 -11.88 12.23
N VAL A 146 11.71 -12.02 11.04
CA VAL A 146 12.34 -11.66 9.76
C VAL A 146 11.58 -10.50 9.16
N ILE A 147 12.25 -9.38 8.92
CA ILE A 147 11.73 -8.23 8.17
C ILE A 147 12.36 -8.26 6.78
N ASP A 148 11.52 -8.30 5.75
CA ASP A 148 11.95 -8.32 4.35
C ASP A 148 11.64 -6.99 3.67
N ILE A 149 12.69 -6.23 3.39
CA ILE A 149 12.64 -4.96 2.64
C ILE A 149 13.39 -5.06 1.31
N ARG A 150 13.50 -6.26 0.77
CA ARG A 150 14.04 -6.45 -0.59
C ARG A 150 13.08 -5.84 -1.61
N ASN A 151 13.65 -5.07 -2.55
CA ASN A 151 12.95 -4.28 -3.56
C ASN A 151 12.10 -3.12 -3.00
N ASN A 152 12.23 -2.78 -1.73
CA ASN A 152 11.60 -1.61 -1.15
C ASN A 152 12.39 -0.35 -1.53
N PRO A 153 11.82 0.60 -2.30
CA PRO A 153 12.54 1.79 -2.78
C PRO A 153 12.74 2.86 -1.71
N GLY A 154 12.20 2.63 -0.50
CA GLY A 154 12.18 3.61 0.58
C GLY A 154 10.79 4.19 0.80
N GLY A 155 10.71 5.49 1.10
CA GLY A 155 9.49 6.23 1.35
C GLY A 155 9.67 7.27 2.46
N ILE A 156 8.68 7.39 3.33
CA ILE A 156 8.58 8.42 4.37
C ILE A 156 9.48 8.08 5.55
N LEU A 157 10.39 8.99 5.88
CA LEU A 157 11.33 8.81 7.01
C LEU A 157 10.62 8.67 8.36
N ASP A 158 9.60 9.51 8.62
CA ASP A 158 8.87 9.48 9.88
C ASP A 158 8.15 8.14 10.10
N THR A 159 7.67 7.51 9.03
CA THR A 159 7.08 6.15 9.06
C THR A 159 8.11 5.11 9.51
N VAL A 160 9.31 5.15 8.94
CA VAL A 160 10.39 4.23 9.34
C VAL A 160 10.83 4.47 10.77
N VAL A 161 10.93 5.74 11.19
CA VAL A 161 11.27 6.10 12.58
C VAL A 161 10.24 5.53 13.54
N ALA A 162 8.93 5.69 13.27
CA ALA A 162 7.88 5.13 14.11
C ALA A 162 7.95 3.60 14.23
N MET A 163 8.25 2.91 13.12
CA MET A 163 8.43 1.45 13.13
C MET A 163 9.68 1.01 13.90
N LEU A 164 10.80 1.74 13.76
CA LEU A 164 12.05 1.43 14.46
C LEU A 164 11.95 1.72 15.96
N ASP A 165 11.12 2.68 16.36
CA ASP A 165 10.84 2.96 17.77
C ASP A 165 10.21 1.74 18.48
N GLU A 166 9.33 0.99 17.81
CA GLU A 166 8.76 -0.24 18.34
C GLU A 166 9.76 -1.42 18.43
N LEU A 167 10.85 -1.37 17.65
CA LEU A 167 11.82 -2.48 17.51
C LEU A 167 13.08 -2.27 18.35
N LEU A 168 13.52 -1.03 18.54
CA LEU A 168 14.81 -0.70 19.10
C LEU A 168 14.70 -0.30 20.58
N PRO A 169 15.71 -0.61 21.40
CA PRO A 169 15.79 -0.04 22.73
C PRO A 169 16.10 1.46 22.65
N GLU A 170 15.97 2.18 23.77
CA GLU A 170 16.28 3.61 23.85
C GLU A 170 17.63 3.94 23.18
N GLY A 171 17.59 4.87 22.22
CA GLY A 171 18.77 5.29 21.49
C GLY A 171 18.49 6.13 20.26
N THR A 172 19.54 6.52 19.55
CA THR A 172 19.44 7.25 18.28
C THR A 172 19.10 6.27 17.16
N ILE A 173 17.99 6.53 16.43
CA ILE A 173 17.59 5.80 15.23
C ILE A 173 18.37 6.33 14.02
N VAL A 174 18.23 7.65 13.76
CA VAL A 174 18.86 8.31 12.62
C VAL A 174 19.13 9.77 12.92
N SER A 175 20.19 10.33 12.32
CA SER A 175 20.48 11.77 12.36
C SER A 175 20.58 12.34 10.95
N VAL A 176 19.85 13.43 10.70
CA VAL A 176 19.87 14.17 9.45
C VAL A 176 20.63 15.47 9.63
N LYS A 177 21.68 15.70 8.82
CA LYS A 177 22.46 16.94 8.85
C LYS A 177 22.23 17.76 7.60
N ASP A 178 21.93 19.04 7.79
CA ASP A 178 21.87 20.00 6.70
C ASP A 178 23.29 20.47 6.28
N ARG A 179 23.35 21.31 5.23
CA ARG A 179 24.62 21.88 4.74
C ARG A 179 25.33 22.76 5.77
N ASN A 180 24.62 23.29 6.75
CA ASN A 180 25.14 24.20 7.78
C ASN A 180 25.60 23.42 9.02
N GLY A 181 25.43 22.10 9.03
CA GLY A 181 25.78 21.23 10.13
C GLY A 181 24.70 21.14 11.23
N THR A 182 23.52 21.71 11.02
CA THR A 182 22.37 21.51 11.90
C THR A 182 21.95 20.06 11.81
N ALA A 183 21.92 19.36 12.95
CA ALA A 183 21.49 17.96 13.01
C ALA A 183 20.08 17.90 13.61
N GLN A 184 19.22 17.11 12.98
CA GLN A 184 17.97 16.63 13.56
C GLN A 184 18.19 15.15 13.90
N GLU A 185 17.95 14.79 15.14
CA GLU A 185 18.05 13.42 15.61
C GLU A 185 16.65 12.86 15.88
N TYR A 186 16.45 11.63 15.41
CA TYR A 186 15.30 10.81 15.70
C TYR A 186 15.74 9.71 16.65
N THR A 187 15.01 9.52 17.72
CA THR A 187 15.39 8.58 18.79
C THR A 187 14.25 7.62 19.08
N SER A 188 14.61 6.39 19.46
CA SER A 188 13.69 5.46 20.09
C SER A 188 13.63 5.69 21.59
N ASP A 189 12.49 5.37 22.17
CA ASP A 189 12.30 5.35 23.61
C ASP A 189 12.58 3.96 24.21
N ALA A 190 12.23 3.71 25.46
CA ALA A 190 12.49 2.44 26.14
C ALA A 190 11.37 1.40 25.94
N ASP A 191 10.28 1.76 25.28
CA ASP A 191 9.08 0.90 25.15
C ASP A 191 9.14 -0.01 23.91
N THR A 192 10.25 -0.75 23.74
CA THR A 192 10.38 -1.70 22.63
C THR A 192 9.44 -2.90 22.78
N LYS A 193 8.72 -3.24 21.70
CA LYS A 193 7.89 -4.45 21.62
C LYS A 193 8.70 -5.70 21.29
N LEU A 194 9.84 -5.54 20.64
CA LEU A 194 10.65 -6.67 20.16
C LEU A 194 11.58 -7.22 21.25
N THR A 195 11.33 -8.44 21.67
CA THR A 195 12.14 -9.16 22.67
C THR A 195 12.81 -10.42 22.11
N VAL A 196 12.64 -10.69 20.81
CA VAL A 196 13.15 -11.87 20.11
C VAL A 196 14.21 -11.48 19.08
N PRO A 197 15.04 -12.44 18.60
CA PRO A 197 16.02 -12.16 17.55
C PRO A 197 15.38 -11.60 16.28
N LEU A 198 16.04 -10.62 15.66
CA LEU A 198 15.65 -9.97 14.41
C LEU A 198 16.65 -10.25 13.29
N THR A 199 16.15 -10.55 12.11
CA THR A 199 16.90 -10.59 10.85
C THR A 199 16.24 -9.69 9.83
N VAL A 200 17.03 -8.85 9.14
CA VAL A 200 16.54 -7.99 8.06
C VAL A 200 17.09 -8.47 6.72
N LEU A 201 16.20 -8.67 5.75
CA LEU A 201 16.57 -9.04 4.38
C LEU A 201 16.55 -7.80 3.50
N ILE A 202 17.66 -7.54 2.83
CA ILE A 202 17.85 -6.44 1.89
C ILE A 202 18.38 -6.94 0.55
N ASN A 203 18.29 -6.13 -0.49
CA ASN A 203 18.94 -6.36 -1.79
C ASN A 203 19.37 -5.03 -2.44
N GLY A 204 19.93 -5.10 -3.64
CA GLY A 204 20.40 -3.92 -4.38
C GLY A 204 19.30 -2.90 -4.78
N ASN A 205 18.04 -3.22 -4.56
CA ASN A 205 16.89 -2.33 -4.80
C ASN A 205 16.30 -1.77 -3.49
N SER A 206 16.81 -2.16 -2.32
CA SER A 206 16.50 -1.50 -1.06
C SER A 206 17.23 -0.17 -1.02
N ALA A 207 16.50 0.95 -0.92
CA ALA A 207 17.09 2.28 -1.11
C ALA A 207 16.45 3.34 -0.19
N SER A 208 17.12 4.49 -0.03
CA SER A 208 16.61 5.64 0.72
C SER A 208 16.24 5.28 2.17
N ALA A 209 14.97 5.43 2.59
CA ALA A 209 14.52 5.11 3.94
C ALA A 209 14.69 3.62 4.32
N SER A 210 14.94 2.73 3.35
CA SER A 210 15.28 1.31 3.59
C SER A 210 16.74 1.10 4.02
N GLU A 211 17.63 2.10 3.86
CA GLU A 211 19.06 2.04 4.20
C GLU A 211 19.34 2.40 5.66
#